data_c8919430384ce090526b35717e86a099
#
_entry.id   c8919430384ce090526b35717e86a099
#
_cell.length_a   1.000
_cell.length_b   1.000
_cell.length_c   1.000
_cell.angle_alpha   90.00
_cell.angle_beta   90.00
_cell.angle_gamma   90.00
#
_symmetry.space_group_name_H-M   'P 1'
#
loop_
_entity.id
_entity.type
_entity.pdbx_description
1 polymer ?
#
loop_
_entity_poly.entity_id
_entity_poly.type
_entity_poly.pdbx_seq_one_letter_code
_entity_poly.pdbx_strand_id
1 'polypeptide(L)'
;MKTRTGNIWDHHAEGGWIVIATNIGWKSDGTNPMGAGIAKAAADKYPDLPAWYGKKCKKHKADTAVLPYKPGKLFLFPTKPLADQPWMSWQQDASLALIQQSVKQLVWWLEIFQRDGMKFIKPIGIPLVGCQNGNLKPKQVLPILNKYLDDHFVLFERY
;
A
#
# COMPACT_ATOMS: atom_id res chain seq x y z
N MET A 1 6.20 13.52 9.82
CA MET A 1 5.87 12.08 10.04
C MET A 1 6.82 11.54 11.11
N LYS A 2 6.27 10.88 12.10
CA LYS A 2 7.06 10.22 13.15
C LYS A 2 7.35 8.78 12.77
N THR A 3 8.36 8.20 13.39
CA THR A 3 8.74 6.79 13.20
C THR A 3 8.45 6.02 14.48
N ARG A 4 7.92 4.80 14.33
CA ARG A 4 7.72 3.86 15.43
C ARG A 4 8.41 2.53 15.12
N THR A 5 8.91 1.90 16.16
CA THR A 5 9.32 0.49 16.11
C THR A 5 8.13 -0.38 16.51
N GLY A 6 8.17 -1.64 16.11
CA GLY A 6 7.11 -2.59 16.43
C GLY A 6 6.40 -3.10 15.19
N ASN A 7 5.35 -3.88 15.42
CA ASN A 7 4.61 -4.53 14.35
C ASN A 7 3.47 -3.62 13.89
N ILE A 8 3.43 -3.28 12.62
CA ILE A 8 2.38 -2.47 12.02
C ILE A 8 0.99 -3.12 12.20
N TRP A 9 0.92 -4.44 12.30
CA TRP A 9 -0.35 -5.14 12.52
C TRP A 9 -0.89 -4.96 13.93
N ASP A 10 -0.05 -4.70 14.93
CA ASP A 10 -0.51 -4.32 16.27
C ASP A 10 -1.20 -2.95 16.23
N HIS A 11 -0.62 -2.01 15.49
CA HIS A 11 -1.23 -0.70 15.24
C HIS A 11 -2.61 -0.85 14.55
N HIS A 12 -2.69 -1.73 13.56
CA HIS A 12 -3.93 -2.04 12.85
C HIS A 12 -4.96 -2.68 13.79
N ALA A 13 -4.54 -3.63 14.64
CA ALA A 13 -5.43 -4.30 15.61
C ALA A 13 -6.02 -3.32 16.61
N GLU A 14 -5.33 -2.23 16.91
CA GLU A 14 -5.78 -1.15 17.78
C GLU A 14 -6.70 -0.13 17.06
N GLY A 15 -7.08 -0.39 15.82
CA GLY A 15 -7.97 0.43 15.02
C GLY A 15 -7.29 1.37 14.03
N GLY A 16 -5.98 1.28 13.88
CA GLY A 16 -5.25 2.10 12.91
C GLY A 16 -5.43 1.62 11.48
N TRP A 17 -5.64 2.56 10.56
CA TRP A 17 -5.50 2.27 9.14
C TRP A 17 -4.03 2.08 8.80
N ILE A 18 -3.74 1.16 7.87
CA ILE A 18 -2.37 0.91 7.42
C ILE A 18 -2.28 0.83 5.90
N VAL A 19 -1.07 1.07 5.40
CA VAL A 19 -0.74 1.03 3.99
C VAL A 19 -0.15 -0.34 3.64
N ILE A 20 -0.66 -0.94 2.59
CA ILE A 20 -0.21 -2.23 2.05
C ILE A 20 0.44 -1.98 0.70
N ALA A 21 1.77 -2.18 0.62
CA ALA A 21 2.49 -2.10 -0.65
C ALA A 21 2.09 -3.28 -1.55
N THR A 22 1.77 -3.00 -2.81
CA THR A 22 1.27 -4.00 -3.75
C THR A 22 1.97 -3.89 -5.12
N ASN A 23 1.89 -4.96 -5.90
CA ASN A 23 1.96 -4.89 -7.35
C ASN A 23 0.56 -4.62 -7.91
N ILE A 24 0.46 -4.28 -9.19
CA ILE A 24 -0.82 -3.97 -9.85
C ILE A 24 -1.19 -5.00 -10.92
N GLY A 25 -0.69 -6.22 -10.78
CA GLY A 25 -1.01 -7.31 -11.67
C GLY A 25 -2.22 -8.14 -11.25
N TRP A 26 -2.53 -9.13 -12.05
CA TRP A 26 -3.57 -10.12 -11.77
C TRP A 26 -3.21 -11.47 -12.38
N LYS A 27 -3.65 -12.54 -11.73
CA LYS A 27 -3.47 -13.91 -12.21
C LYS A 27 -4.62 -14.32 -13.12
N SER A 28 -4.51 -15.52 -13.73
CA SER A 28 -5.56 -16.07 -14.62
C SER A 28 -6.92 -16.21 -13.93
N ASP A 29 -6.94 -16.42 -12.61
CA ASP A 29 -8.16 -16.49 -11.81
C ASP A 29 -8.71 -15.10 -11.42
N GLY A 30 -8.07 -14.02 -11.86
CA GLY A 30 -8.47 -12.64 -11.59
C GLY A 30 -8.01 -12.07 -10.26
N THR A 31 -7.27 -12.84 -9.45
CA THR A 31 -6.76 -12.34 -8.17
C THR A 31 -5.43 -11.62 -8.34
N ASN A 32 -5.17 -10.59 -7.52
CA ASN A 32 -3.87 -9.96 -7.43
C ASN A 32 -2.87 -10.93 -6.76
N PRO A 33 -1.63 -11.05 -7.28
CA PRO A 33 -0.60 -11.85 -6.61
C PRO A 33 -0.16 -11.19 -5.30
N MET A 34 -0.72 -11.64 -4.20
CA MET A 34 -0.39 -11.18 -2.84
C MET A 34 0.29 -12.31 -2.08
N GLY A 35 1.43 -12.77 -2.60
CA GLY A 35 2.10 -13.98 -2.15
C GLY A 35 3.29 -13.79 -1.24
N ALA A 36 3.66 -12.57 -0.88
CA ALA A 36 4.82 -12.30 -0.03
C ALA A 36 4.64 -11.01 0.79
N GLY A 37 5.40 -10.90 1.87
CA GLY A 37 5.49 -9.70 2.69
C GLY A 37 4.16 -9.25 3.28
N ILE A 38 3.99 -7.95 3.40
CA ILE A 38 2.79 -7.36 4.01
C ILE A 38 1.52 -7.65 3.19
N ALA A 39 1.64 -7.78 1.88
CA ALA A 39 0.51 -8.13 1.01
C ALA A 39 -0.02 -9.54 1.32
N LYS A 40 0.88 -10.51 1.54
CA LYS A 40 0.48 -11.86 1.95
C LYS A 40 -0.22 -11.85 3.30
N ALA A 41 0.31 -11.12 4.27
CA ALA A 41 -0.31 -11.01 5.58
C ALA A 41 -1.71 -10.40 5.48
N ALA A 42 -1.90 -9.39 4.63
CA ALA A 42 -3.21 -8.79 4.38
C ALA A 42 -4.18 -9.79 3.72
N ALA A 43 -3.71 -10.55 2.73
CA ALA A 43 -4.53 -11.56 2.06
C ALA A 43 -4.95 -12.68 3.03
N ASP A 44 -4.06 -13.08 3.93
CA ASP A 44 -4.37 -14.11 4.94
C ASP A 44 -5.43 -13.61 5.94
N LYS A 45 -5.40 -12.32 6.30
CA LYS A 45 -6.38 -11.72 7.21
C LYS A 45 -7.71 -11.43 6.52
N TYR A 46 -7.68 -11.09 5.24
CA TYR A 46 -8.84 -10.73 4.44
C TYR A 46 -8.88 -11.58 3.17
N PRO A 47 -9.43 -12.80 3.25
CA PRO A 47 -9.36 -13.76 2.12
C PRO A 47 -10.01 -13.27 0.82
N ASP A 48 -10.96 -12.33 0.90
CA ASP A 48 -11.61 -11.74 -0.28
C ASP A 48 -10.78 -10.64 -0.95
N LEU A 49 -9.72 -10.16 -0.27
CA LEU A 49 -8.94 -9.02 -0.74
C LEU A 49 -8.24 -9.26 -2.08
N PRO A 50 -7.56 -10.40 -2.31
CA PRO A 50 -6.89 -10.63 -3.60
C PRO A 50 -7.84 -10.58 -4.79
N ALA A 51 -9.04 -11.14 -4.67
CA ALA A 51 -10.05 -11.10 -5.74
C ALA A 51 -10.61 -9.69 -5.95
N TRP A 52 -10.90 -8.98 -4.86
CA TRP A 52 -11.39 -7.60 -4.92
C TRP A 52 -10.34 -6.70 -5.58
N TYR A 53 -9.09 -6.79 -5.14
CA TYR A 53 -8.02 -5.93 -5.67
C TYR A 53 -7.63 -6.32 -7.10
N GLY A 54 -7.55 -7.61 -7.41
CA GLY A 54 -7.28 -8.10 -8.76
C GLY A 54 -8.28 -7.58 -9.79
N LYS A 55 -9.56 -7.53 -9.42
CA LYS A 55 -10.61 -6.96 -10.27
C LYS A 55 -10.36 -5.47 -10.56
N LYS A 56 -9.94 -4.70 -9.54
CA LYS A 56 -9.58 -3.28 -9.70
C LYS A 56 -8.37 -3.10 -10.61
N CYS A 57 -7.32 -3.90 -10.40
CA CYS A 57 -6.11 -3.86 -11.22
C CYS A 57 -6.42 -4.21 -12.68
N LYS A 58 -7.24 -5.23 -12.91
CA LYS A 58 -7.64 -5.64 -14.27
C LYS A 58 -8.44 -4.55 -14.98
N LYS A 59 -9.25 -3.80 -14.24
CA LYS A 59 -10.03 -2.67 -14.78
C LYS A 59 -9.15 -1.47 -15.12
N HIS A 60 -8.24 -1.10 -14.23
CA HIS A 60 -7.45 0.14 -14.32
C HIS A 60 -6.05 -0.08 -14.93
N LYS A 61 -5.56 -1.30 -14.94
CA LYS A 61 -4.27 -1.68 -15.56
C LYS A 61 -3.12 -0.82 -15.02
N ALA A 62 -2.32 -0.24 -15.93
CA ALA A 62 -1.20 0.62 -15.54
C ALA A 62 -1.61 1.87 -14.75
N ASP A 63 -2.87 2.28 -14.82
CA ASP A 63 -3.40 3.45 -14.12
C ASP A 63 -4.00 3.10 -12.75
N THR A 64 -3.79 1.88 -12.26
CA THR A 64 -4.26 1.48 -10.92
C THR A 64 -3.66 2.41 -9.87
N ALA A 65 -4.54 3.11 -9.16
CA ALA A 65 -4.19 4.09 -8.15
C ALA A 65 -4.24 3.47 -6.75
N VAL A 66 -3.83 4.25 -5.73
CA VAL A 66 -4.09 3.89 -4.34
C VAL A 66 -5.60 3.76 -4.14
N LEU A 67 -6.02 2.68 -3.51
CA LEU A 67 -7.43 2.40 -3.24
C LEU A 67 -7.62 2.06 -1.76
N PRO A 68 -8.63 2.64 -1.11
CA PRO A 68 -9.01 2.22 0.23
C PRO A 68 -9.80 0.90 0.17
N TYR A 69 -9.43 -0.02 1.02
CA TYR A 69 -10.22 -1.22 1.31
C TYR A 69 -10.85 -1.03 2.68
N LYS A 70 -12.04 -0.44 2.71
CA LYS A 70 -12.70 -0.02 3.96
C LYS A 70 -12.99 -1.18 4.93
N PRO A 71 -13.44 -2.36 4.47
CA PRO A 71 -13.70 -3.47 5.39
C PRO A 71 -12.49 -3.85 6.25
N GLY A 72 -11.28 -3.68 5.71
CA GLY A 72 -10.05 -4.01 6.41
C GLY A 72 -9.28 -2.82 6.96
N LYS A 73 -9.75 -1.59 6.75
CA LYS A 73 -8.98 -0.37 7.10
C LYS A 73 -7.58 -0.38 6.50
N LEU A 74 -7.51 -0.65 5.20
CA LEU A 74 -6.28 -0.74 4.44
C LEU A 74 -6.29 0.26 3.29
N PHE A 75 -5.11 0.81 2.99
CA PHE A 75 -4.86 1.48 1.72
C PHE A 75 -3.96 0.60 0.87
N LEU A 76 -4.46 0.13 -0.29
CA LEU A 76 -3.66 -0.63 -1.25
C LEU A 76 -2.82 0.37 -2.03
N PHE A 77 -1.51 0.21 -1.97
CA PHE A 77 -0.54 1.22 -2.39
C PHE A 77 0.39 0.64 -3.46
N PRO A 78 0.17 0.99 -4.74
CA PRO A 78 1.00 0.47 -5.83
C PRO A 78 2.46 0.88 -5.69
N THR A 79 3.35 -0.13 -5.72
CA THR A 79 4.80 0.06 -5.72
C THR A 79 5.47 -0.60 -6.91
N LYS A 80 4.94 -1.73 -7.41
CA LYS A 80 5.49 -2.47 -8.53
C LYS A 80 4.60 -2.27 -9.75
N PRO A 81 5.15 -1.78 -10.88
CA PRO A 81 4.37 -1.50 -12.08
C PRO A 81 3.85 -2.78 -12.74
N LEU A 82 2.87 -2.59 -13.63
CA LEU A 82 2.32 -3.68 -14.42
C LEU A 82 3.39 -4.23 -15.38
N ALA A 83 3.60 -5.55 -15.32
CA ALA A 83 4.46 -6.25 -16.28
C ALA A 83 3.70 -6.51 -17.59
N ASP A 84 4.44 -6.81 -18.67
CA ASP A 84 3.86 -7.21 -19.96
C ASP A 84 2.91 -8.40 -19.78
N GLN A 85 3.30 -9.35 -18.93
CA GLN A 85 2.45 -10.44 -18.48
C GLN A 85 1.92 -10.08 -17.08
N PRO A 86 0.64 -9.76 -16.92
CA PRO A 86 0.12 -9.21 -15.68
C PRO A 86 0.39 -10.06 -14.44
N TRP A 87 0.36 -11.40 -14.55
CA TRP A 87 0.62 -12.32 -13.45
C TRP A 87 2.07 -12.32 -12.97
N MET A 88 3.00 -11.69 -13.73
CA MET A 88 4.41 -11.55 -13.40
C MET A 88 4.75 -10.22 -12.74
N SER A 89 3.76 -9.37 -12.49
CA SER A 89 3.99 -8.02 -11.93
C SER A 89 4.63 -8.05 -10.54
N TRP A 90 4.45 -9.13 -9.79
CA TRP A 90 5.10 -9.30 -8.49
C TRP A 90 6.61 -9.43 -8.58
N GLN A 91 7.15 -9.80 -9.75
CA GLN A 91 8.60 -9.92 -9.99
C GLN A 91 9.25 -8.60 -10.39
N GLN A 92 8.47 -7.57 -10.68
CA GLN A 92 9.01 -6.26 -11.00
C GLN A 92 9.70 -5.67 -9.78
N ASP A 93 10.76 -4.89 -10.02
CA ASP A 93 11.28 -4.00 -8.99
C ASP A 93 10.25 -2.90 -8.72
N ALA A 94 10.24 -2.39 -7.48
CA ALA A 94 9.46 -1.22 -7.18
C ALA A 94 9.99 -0.02 -7.97
N SER A 95 9.08 0.88 -8.32
CA SER A 95 9.37 2.10 -9.09
C SER A 95 9.27 3.31 -8.19
N LEU A 96 10.33 4.12 -8.11
CA LEU A 96 10.29 5.38 -7.35
C LEU A 96 9.24 6.34 -7.90
N ALA A 97 9.08 6.40 -9.23
CA ALA A 97 8.05 7.23 -9.86
C ALA A 97 6.64 6.78 -9.46
N LEU A 98 6.40 5.47 -9.44
CA LEU A 98 5.10 4.93 -9.01
C LEU A 98 4.87 5.18 -7.52
N ILE A 99 5.88 5.01 -6.67
CA ILE A 99 5.77 5.31 -5.24
C ILE A 99 5.45 6.78 -5.02
N GLN A 100 6.12 7.69 -5.73
CA GLN A 100 5.82 9.12 -5.61
C GLN A 100 4.37 9.43 -6.01
N GLN A 101 3.89 8.84 -7.09
CA GLN A 101 2.50 8.98 -7.52
C GLN A 101 1.55 8.43 -6.46
N SER A 102 1.85 7.26 -5.92
CA SER A 102 1.01 6.62 -4.89
C SER A 102 0.99 7.43 -3.59
N VAL A 103 2.10 8.04 -3.18
CA VAL A 103 2.14 8.92 -2.01
C VAL A 103 1.20 10.11 -2.18
N LYS A 104 1.22 10.75 -3.34
CA LYS A 104 0.32 11.87 -3.64
C LYS A 104 -1.15 11.44 -3.61
N GLN A 105 -1.45 10.26 -4.15
CA GLN A 105 -2.81 9.71 -4.13
C GLN A 105 -3.26 9.36 -2.71
N LEU A 106 -2.34 8.87 -1.87
CA LEU A 106 -2.64 8.58 -0.47
C LEU A 106 -3.03 9.85 0.30
N VAL A 107 -2.29 10.93 0.11
CA VAL A 107 -2.60 12.24 0.70
C VAL A 107 -3.97 12.74 0.22
N TRP A 108 -4.27 12.56 -1.06
CA TRP A 108 -5.58 12.91 -1.62
C TRP A 108 -6.72 12.13 -0.95
N TRP A 109 -6.54 10.82 -0.71
CA TRP A 109 -7.53 10.02 0.00
C TRP A 109 -7.74 10.48 1.43
N LEU A 110 -6.67 10.85 2.14
CA LEU A 110 -6.78 11.42 3.49
C LEU A 110 -7.67 12.66 3.47
N GLU A 111 -7.44 13.57 2.54
CA GLU A 111 -8.23 14.79 2.40
C GLU A 111 -9.71 14.50 2.11
N ILE A 112 -9.98 13.54 1.21
CA ILE A 112 -11.35 13.12 0.89
C ILE A 112 -12.06 12.54 2.11
N PHE A 113 -11.40 11.64 2.83
CA PHE A 113 -11.98 11.05 4.04
C PHE A 113 -12.26 12.09 5.11
N GLN A 114 -11.37 13.05 5.32
CA GLN A 114 -11.57 14.14 6.26
C GLN A 114 -12.73 15.05 5.87
N ARG A 115 -12.91 15.35 4.60
CA ARG A 115 -14.06 16.11 4.08
C ARG A 115 -15.36 15.38 4.34
N ASP A 116 -15.35 14.06 4.23
CA ASP A 116 -16.53 13.23 4.47
C ASP A 116 -16.81 13.02 5.97
N GLY A 117 -16.06 13.71 6.84
CA GLY A 117 -16.26 13.68 8.27
C GLY A 117 -15.59 12.52 9.00
N MET A 118 -14.77 11.73 8.29
CA MET A 118 -14.03 10.63 8.91
C MET A 118 -12.90 11.17 9.78
N LYS A 119 -12.82 10.67 11.02
CA LYS A 119 -11.71 10.95 11.93
C LYS A 119 -10.89 9.69 12.12
N PHE A 120 -9.60 9.79 11.82
CA PHE A 120 -8.66 8.71 12.11
C PHE A 120 -8.30 8.76 13.58
N ILE A 121 -8.60 7.68 14.32
CA ILE A 121 -8.31 7.59 15.76
C ILE A 121 -6.81 7.46 16.04
N LYS A 122 -6.05 7.05 15.03
CA LYS A 122 -4.60 6.93 15.07
C LYS A 122 -4.02 7.43 13.76
N PRO A 123 -2.75 7.86 13.71
CA PRO A 123 -2.09 8.12 12.44
C PRO A 123 -2.12 6.89 11.52
N ILE A 124 -2.16 7.13 10.23
CA ILE A 124 -2.11 6.04 9.24
C ILE A 124 -0.72 5.42 9.26
N GLY A 125 -0.62 4.12 9.54
CA GLY A 125 0.64 3.39 9.55
C GLY A 125 1.13 3.12 8.11
N ILE A 126 2.39 3.43 7.83
CA ILE A 126 3.01 3.15 6.54
C ILE A 126 4.33 2.42 6.74
N PRO A 127 4.57 1.30 6.03
CA PRO A 127 5.87 0.65 6.04
C PRO A 127 6.86 1.37 5.11
N LEU A 128 8.13 0.93 5.12
CA LEU A 128 9.10 1.34 4.10
C LEU A 128 8.75 0.67 2.77
N VAL A 129 7.82 1.28 2.07
CA VAL A 129 7.28 0.75 0.81
C VAL A 129 8.39 0.59 -0.23
N GLY A 130 8.39 -0.55 -0.94
CA GLY A 130 9.36 -0.83 -1.99
C GLY A 130 10.75 -1.28 -1.51
N CYS A 131 11.00 -1.34 -0.21
CA CYS A 131 12.34 -1.59 0.34
C CYS A 131 12.62 -3.06 0.71
N GLN A 132 11.62 -3.93 0.69
CA GLN A 132 11.83 -5.37 0.89
C GLN A 132 11.86 -6.11 -0.43
N ASN A 133 10.72 -6.61 -0.87
CA ASN A 133 10.63 -7.33 -2.13
C ASN A 133 10.71 -6.44 -3.37
N GLY A 134 10.75 -5.12 -3.20
CA GLY A 134 10.84 -4.14 -4.28
C GLY A 134 12.25 -3.72 -4.66
N ASN A 135 13.26 -4.16 -3.92
CA ASN A 135 14.69 -3.91 -4.17
C ASN A 135 15.13 -2.44 -4.10
N LEU A 136 14.29 -1.54 -3.56
CA LEU A 136 14.71 -0.18 -3.29
C LEU A 136 15.38 -0.07 -1.91
N LYS A 137 16.17 0.98 -1.73
CA LYS A 137 16.84 1.26 -0.47
C LYS A 137 16.08 2.35 0.30
N PRO A 138 16.09 2.31 1.65
CA PRO A 138 15.45 3.36 2.45
C PRO A 138 15.88 4.78 2.08
N LYS A 139 17.16 4.99 1.76
CA LYS A 139 17.67 6.30 1.34
C LYS A 139 17.04 6.84 0.05
N GLN A 140 16.43 5.96 -0.76
CA GLN A 140 15.73 6.36 -1.98
C GLN A 140 14.26 6.68 -1.71
N VAL A 141 13.64 5.99 -0.77
CA VAL A 141 12.19 6.09 -0.50
C VAL A 141 11.89 7.12 0.59
N LEU A 142 12.67 7.16 1.67
CA LEU A 142 12.42 8.08 2.79
C LEU A 142 12.29 9.55 2.39
N PRO A 143 13.12 10.09 1.48
CA PRO A 143 12.94 11.50 1.06
C PRO A 143 11.58 11.76 0.43
N ILE A 144 11.04 10.80 -0.31
CA ILE A 144 9.71 10.92 -0.93
C ILE A 144 8.63 10.91 0.16
N LEU A 145 8.69 9.95 1.09
CA LEU A 145 7.72 9.87 2.18
C LEU A 145 7.76 11.14 3.03
N ASN A 146 8.94 11.60 3.43
CA ASN A 146 9.09 12.77 4.28
C ASN A 146 8.68 14.08 3.59
N LYS A 147 8.75 14.13 2.26
CA LYS A 147 8.32 15.31 1.51
C LYS A 147 6.80 15.51 1.55
N TYR A 148 6.01 14.44 1.52
CA TYR A 148 4.56 14.50 1.33
C TYR A 148 3.75 14.12 2.56
N LEU A 149 4.33 13.34 3.50
CA LEU A 149 3.61 12.77 4.63
C LEU A 149 3.96 13.54 5.91
N ASP A 150 2.94 14.03 6.57
CA ASP A 150 3.03 14.74 7.87
C ASP A 150 2.69 13.80 9.04
N ASP A 151 2.34 14.37 10.20
CA ASP A 151 2.02 13.61 11.40
C ASP A 151 0.64 12.91 11.38
N HIS A 152 -0.13 13.04 10.27
CA HIS A 152 -1.25 12.15 10.03
C HIS A 152 -0.81 10.72 9.68
N PHE A 153 0.49 10.52 9.47
CA PHE A 153 1.11 9.25 9.12
C PHE A 153 2.19 8.90 10.14
N VAL A 154 2.39 7.62 10.36
CA VAL A 154 3.48 7.09 11.19
C VAL A 154 4.22 5.99 10.43
N LEU A 155 5.54 6.11 10.37
CA LEU A 155 6.40 5.15 9.68
C LEU A 155 6.74 3.98 10.58
N PHE A 156 6.55 2.77 10.09
CA PHE A 156 7.03 1.53 10.69
C PHE A 156 8.19 1.00 9.88
N GLU A 157 9.42 1.14 10.39
CA GLU A 157 10.62 0.70 9.67
C GLU A 157 10.80 -0.82 9.69
N ARG A 158 10.24 -1.47 10.71
CA ARG A 158 10.26 -2.93 10.87
C ARG A 158 8.88 -3.42 11.27
N TYR A 159 8.46 -4.51 10.65
CA TYR A 159 7.15 -5.11 10.89
C TYR A 159 7.14 -6.60 10.60
#